data_5a10dc9f4da97205bb1e82638fec7d4e
#
_entry.id   5a10dc9f4da97205bb1e82638fec7d4e
#
_cell.length_a   1.000
_cell.length_b   1.000
_cell.length_c   1.000
_cell.angle_alpha   90.00
_cell.angle_beta   90.00
_cell.angle_gamma   90.00
#
_symmetry.space_group_name_H-M   'P 1'
#
loop_
_entity.id
_entity.type
_entity.pdbx_description
1 polymer ?
#
loop_
_entity_poly.entity_id
_entity_poly.type
_entity_poly.pdbx_seq_one_letter_code
_entity_poly.pdbx_strand_id
1 'polypeptide(L)'
;MEYKRNRNGEGSWRELPSGNIEYRFTYTDEYGIKRRKSVSGVSENECIERAEQFLYKMEQKVNGINFDATIPELLYEKIESDFRKNYTGEQGYERNLRTIETIEKSIICHMPITDIQVYHIERYLQSLTRYSNNTISKFYSMIKLAFAVAVDRGIVRTNLMENRNVKCPISDRPDKKVRGLTEEEQMKFINALGEYKPQNNHNTYRLQLLIELYSGMRMGEINALRPECINFSKGFVHVDRTISHGKASPFLKEGTKTKAGERDVPISAVLKPLLEEALEQMGDNPENLIFYDYNKGGVITTNQVCSMYKKICKDAGIPYYGQHALRHTFATRCIEAGIQPVVLKGWLGHTNIHVTLDTYADVFDRMNLGAISKFEDYMDKVLQGEE
;
A
#
# COMPACT_ATOMS: atom_id res chain seq x y z
N MET A 1 48.81 42.82 15.98
CA MET A 1 47.52 42.13 16.30
C MET A 1 46.62 43.15 16.99
N GLU A 2 45.75 43.80 16.24
CA GLU A 2 44.77 44.73 16.80
C GLU A 2 43.55 43.96 17.30
N TYR A 3 43.37 44.00 18.64
CA TYR A 3 42.15 43.53 19.28
C TYR A 3 41.05 44.59 19.11
N LYS A 4 40.08 44.42 18.21
CA LYS A 4 38.84 45.17 18.24
C LYS A 4 38.03 44.73 19.45
N ARG A 5 37.92 45.51 20.51
CA ARG A 5 36.98 45.32 21.61
C ARG A 5 35.57 45.68 21.11
N ASN A 6 34.74 44.72 20.96
CA ASN A 6 33.30 44.89 20.67
C ASN A 6 32.52 45.24 21.95
N ARG A 7 31.36 45.87 21.79
CA ARG A 7 30.46 46.23 22.90
C ARG A 7 30.05 44.99 23.70
N ASN A 8 29.73 45.18 24.99
CA ASN A 8 29.28 44.08 25.86
C ASN A 8 28.07 43.34 25.23
N GLY A 9 28.26 42.07 24.86
CA GLY A 9 27.26 41.24 24.24
C GLY A 9 27.57 40.84 22.79
N GLU A 10 28.39 41.58 22.07
CA GLU A 10 28.92 41.22 20.76
C GLU A 10 30.15 40.32 20.98
N GLY A 11 30.17 39.13 20.34
CA GLY A 11 31.26 38.16 20.44
C GLY A 11 32.65 38.76 20.12
N SER A 12 33.69 38.00 20.23
CA SER A 12 35.07 38.42 19.93
C SER A 12 35.62 37.68 18.72
N TRP A 13 36.41 38.41 17.91
CA TRP A 13 37.04 37.89 16.69
C TRP A 13 38.53 37.67 16.93
N ARG A 14 39.07 36.63 16.29
CA ARG A 14 40.49 36.34 16.28
C ARG A 14 40.90 35.72 14.95
N GLU A 15 42.00 36.19 14.39
CA GLU A 15 42.64 35.55 13.25
C GLU A 15 43.52 34.38 13.73
N LEU A 16 43.35 33.23 13.12
CA LEU A 16 44.10 32.02 13.41
C LEU A 16 45.40 31.95 12.57
N PRO A 17 46.43 31.25 13.04
CA PRO A 17 47.68 31.09 12.26
C PRO A 17 47.49 30.43 10.90
N SER A 18 46.37 29.75 10.67
CA SER A 18 45.95 29.14 9.40
C SER A 18 45.39 30.13 8.38
N GLY A 19 45.23 31.42 8.75
CA GLY A 19 44.54 32.42 7.92
C GLY A 19 43.02 32.42 8.05
N ASN A 20 42.45 31.52 8.86
CA ASN A 20 41.02 31.48 9.13
C ASN A 20 40.66 32.50 10.26
N ILE A 21 39.39 32.92 10.25
CA ILE A 21 38.82 33.79 11.26
C ILE A 21 38.07 32.93 12.30
N GLU A 22 38.31 33.20 13.59
CA GLU A 22 37.56 32.60 14.70
C GLU A 22 36.61 33.65 15.29
N TYR A 23 35.32 33.30 15.41
CA TYR A 23 34.31 34.08 16.11
C TYR A 23 33.90 33.38 17.39
N ARG A 24 34.02 34.07 18.54
CA ARG A 24 33.67 33.53 19.85
C ARG A 24 32.49 34.30 20.41
N PHE A 25 31.43 33.60 20.80
CA PHE A 25 30.20 34.15 21.33
C PHE A 25 29.73 33.41 22.58
N THR A 26 28.80 34.03 23.32
CA THR A 26 28.18 33.44 24.50
C THR A 26 26.74 33.04 24.19
N TYR A 27 26.31 31.90 24.66
CA TYR A 27 24.94 31.40 24.54
C TYR A 27 24.46 30.83 25.88
N THR A 28 23.13 30.64 26.00
CA THR A 28 22.52 29.97 27.16
C THR A 28 22.16 28.56 26.73
N ASP A 29 22.61 27.55 27.49
CA ASP A 29 22.30 26.15 27.19
C ASP A 29 20.88 25.75 27.65
N GLU A 30 20.47 24.54 27.41
CA GLU A 30 19.17 23.95 27.76
C GLU A 30 18.87 23.92 29.26
N TYR A 31 19.90 24.10 30.10
CA TYR A 31 19.80 24.19 31.56
C TYR A 31 19.82 25.63 32.08
N GLY A 32 19.76 26.63 31.19
CA GLY A 32 19.81 28.06 31.57
C GLY A 32 21.21 28.58 31.91
N ILE A 33 22.26 27.77 31.68
CA ILE A 33 23.64 28.13 32.03
C ILE A 33 24.31 28.87 30.86
N LYS A 34 24.95 30.02 31.14
CA LYS A 34 25.72 30.74 30.13
C LYS A 34 27.02 30.01 29.78
N ARG A 35 27.21 29.71 28.53
CA ARG A 35 28.40 29.05 27.98
C ARG A 35 29.04 29.86 26.85
N ARG A 36 30.29 29.55 26.54
CA ARG A 36 31.01 30.14 25.40
C ARG A 36 31.27 29.11 24.33
N LYS A 37 31.12 29.53 23.08
CA LYS A 37 31.41 28.74 21.90
C LYS A 37 32.23 29.54 20.92
N SER A 38 33.15 28.88 20.17
CA SER A 38 33.80 29.48 19.02
C SER A 38 33.49 28.72 17.78
N VAL A 39 33.41 29.43 16.66
CA VAL A 39 33.29 28.91 15.29
C VAL A 39 34.38 29.54 14.46
N SER A 40 34.89 28.81 13.44
CA SER A 40 35.92 29.31 12.54
C SER A 40 35.48 29.15 11.09
N GLY A 41 35.92 30.06 10.24
CA GLY A 41 35.60 30.08 8.80
C GLY A 41 36.65 30.87 8.03
N VAL A 42 36.53 30.87 6.70
CA VAL A 42 37.43 31.65 5.81
C VAL A 42 37.06 33.11 5.72
N SER A 43 35.84 33.49 6.20
CA SER A 43 35.35 34.86 6.25
C SER A 43 34.52 35.14 7.50
N GLU A 44 34.35 36.43 7.87
CA GLU A 44 33.48 36.84 8.96
C GLU A 44 32.02 36.40 8.72
N ASN A 45 31.54 36.53 7.49
CA ASN A 45 30.18 36.12 7.14
C ASN A 45 29.95 34.63 7.37
N GLU A 46 30.89 33.76 6.99
CA GLU A 46 30.80 32.33 7.26
C GLU A 46 30.78 31.98 8.75
N CYS A 47 31.58 32.71 9.53
CA CYS A 47 31.54 32.56 11.00
C CYS A 47 30.21 33.00 11.60
N ILE A 48 29.63 34.10 11.11
CA ILE A 48 28.30 34.58 11.54
C ILE A 48 27.24 33.56 11.22
N GLU A 49 27.19 33.06 9.98
CA GLU A 49 26.24 32.01 9.57
C GLU A 49 26.34 30.75 10.45
N ARG A 50 27.57 30.31 10.72
CA ARG A 50 27.80 29.15 11.60
C ARG A 50 27.36 29.40 13.05
N ALA A 51 27.58 30.61 13.54
CA ALA A 51 27.16 31.00 14.89
C ALA A 51 25.63 31.11 15.00
N GLU A 52 24.97 31.70 14.01
CA GLU A 52 23.51 31.78 13.93
C GLU A 52 22.86 30.38 13.81
N GLN A 53 23.42 29.49 13.01
CA GLN A 53 22.97 28.10 12.93
C GLN A 53 23.10 27.39 14.29
N PHE A 54 24.20 27.59 14.99
CA PHE A 54 24.39 27.02 16.34
C PHE A 54 23.41 27.60 17.35
N LEU A 55 23.22 28.90 17.38
CA LEU A 55 22.28 29.58 18.30
C LEU A 55 20.85 29.15 18.02
N TYR A 56 20.46 29.07 16.76
CA TYR A 56 19.15 28.55 16.36
C TYR A 56 18.93 27.10 16.85
N LYS A 57 19.94 26.22 16.68
CA LYS A 57 19.87 24.84 17.21
C LYS A 57 19.72 24.80 18.72
N MET A 58 20.43 25.70 19.45
CA MET A 58 20.33 25.76 20.91
C MET A 58 19.00 26.31 21.41
N GLU A 59 18.48 27.36 20.79
CA GLU A 59 17.15 27.89 21.08
C GLU A 59 16.06 26.87 20.91
N GLN A 60 16.17 26.05 19.86
CA GLN A 60 15.24 24.99 19.57
C GLN A 60 15.40 23.79 20.54
N LYS A 61 16.61 23.49 21.04
CA LYS A 61 16.81 22.49 22.11
C LYS A 61 16.12 22.91 23.41
N VAL A 62 16.19 24.20 23.74
CA VAL A 62 15.43 24.77 24.86
C VAL A 62 13.92 24.58 24.67
N ASN A 63 13.44 24.62 23.45
CA ASN A 63 12.04 24.37 23.07
C ASN A 63 11.71 22.88 22.92
N GLY A 64 12.59 21.96 23.28
CA GLY A 64 12.36 20.51 23.24
C GLY A 64 12.49 19.87 21.84
N ILE A 65 13.13 20.55 20.88
CA ILE A 65 13.33 20.00 19.52
C ILE A 65 14.58 19.12 19.47
N ASN A 66 14.40 17.86 19.09
CA ASN A 66 15.49 16.91 18.91
C ASN A 66 16.10 17.03 17.49
N PHE A 67 17.24 17.72 17.38
CA PHE A 67 17.96 17.86 16.09
C PHE A 67 18.74 16.60 15.66
N ASP A 68 19.00 15.70 16.60
CA ASP A 68 19.68 14.43 16.32
C ASP A 68 18.70 13.34 15.90
N ALA A 69 17.40 13.69 15.75
CA ALA A 69 16.37 12.75 15.33
C ALA A 69 16.70 12.12 13.96
N THR A 70 16.52 10.81 13.89
CA THR A 70 16.74 10.01 12.67
C THR A 70 15.42 9.78 11.91
N ILE A 71 15.53 9.38 10.64
CA ILE A 71 14.37 9.03 9.82
C ILE A 71 13.48 7.99 10.51
N PRO A 72 13.99 6.84 11.01
CA PRO A 72 13.16 5.84 11.68
C PRO A 72 12.44 6.38 12.91
N GLU A 73 13.12 7.14 13.79
CA GLU A 73 12.52 7.70 14.99
C GLU A 73 11.30 8.57 14.65
N LEU A 74 11.45 9.49 13.70
CA LEU A 74 10.35 10.35 13.24
C LEU A 74 9.17 9.56 12.64
N LEU A 75 9.49 8.49 11.90
CA LEU A 75 8.47 7.63 11.31
C LEU A 75 7.74 6.80 12.36
N TYR A 76 8.46 6.18 13.32
CA TYR A 76 7.84 5.40 14.40
C TYR A 76 6.87 6.26 15.20
N GLU A 77 7.29 7.44 15.63
CA GLU A 77 6.44 8.36 16.37
C GLU A 77 5.20 8.80 15.56
N LYS A 78 5.39 9.14 14.28
CA LYS A 78 4.27 9.55 13.41
C LYS A 78 3.28 8.44 13.20
N ILE A 79 3.74 7.23 12.88
CA ILE A 79 2.90 6.07 12.60
C ILE A 79 2.16 5.62 13.86
N GLU A 80 2.82 5.66 15.02
CA GLU A 80 2.17 5.35 16.29
C GLU A 80 1.10 6.40 16.67
N SER A 81 1.39 7.68 16.46
CA SER A 81 0.41 8.76 16.64
C SER A 81 -0.82 8.58 15.75
N ASP A 82 -0.60 8.25 14.46
CA ASP A 82 -1.69 8.03 13.50
C ASP A 82 -2.53 6.80 13.86
N PHE A 83 -1.91 5.76 14.39
CA PHE A 83 -2.60 4.57 14.86
C PHE A 83 -3.45 4.87 16.12
N ARG A 84 -2.89 5.57 17.11
CA ARG A 84 -3.63 5.99 18.32
C ARG A 84 -4.81 6.89 18.01
N LYS A 85 -4.71 7.71 16.97
CA LYS A 85 -5.80 8.60 16.50
C LYS A 85 -6.79 7.91 15.55
N ASN A 86 -6.66 6.60 15.32
CA ASN A 86 -7.47 5.81 14.39
C ASN A 86 -7.42 6.30 12.92
N TYR A 87 -6.37 7.02 12.51
CA TYR A 87 -6.16 7.40 11.11
C TYR A 87 -5.66 6.22 10.26
N THR A 88 -5.07 5.22 10.92
CA THR A 88 -4.56 4.01 10.29
C THR A 88 -5.07 2.79 11.04
N GLY A 89 -5.67 1.84 10.34
CA GLY A 89 -6.08 0.56 10.93
C GLY A 89 -4.87 -0.36 11.16
N GLU A 90 -5.07 -1.41 12.00
CA GLU A 90 -4.01 -2.33 12.46
C GLU A 90 -3.14 -2.89 11.33
N GLN A 91 -3.74 -3.40 10.25
CA GLN A 91 -2.99 -3.92 9.10
C GLN A 91 -2.12 -2.85 8.40
N GLY A 92 -2.62 -1.60 8.34
CA GLY A 92 -1.88 -0.46 7.80
C GLY A 92 -0.69 -0.12 8.69
N TYR A 93 -0.90 -0.09 10.00
CA TYR A 93 0.10 0.15 11.01
C TYR A 93 1.23 -0.89 10.93
N GLU A 94 0.91 -2.18 10.98
CA GLU A 94 1.91 -3.25 10.87
C GLU A 94 2.69 -3.23 9.55
N ARG A 95 1.99 -2.97 8.44
CA ARG A 95 2.67 -2.84 7.14
C ARG A 95 3.66 -1.67 7.13
N ASN A 96 3.30 -0.55 7.76
CA ASN A 96 4.17 0.60 7.87
C ASN A 96 5.39 0.29 8.75
N LEU A 97 5.19 -0.40 9.88
CA LEU A 97 6.29 -0.85 10.74
C LEU A 97 7.30 -1.72 9.97
N ARG A 98 6.84 -2.75 9.25
CA ARG A 98 7.71 -3.59 8.41
C ARG A 98 8.43 -2.80 7.32
N THR A 99 7.80 -1.74 6.83
CA THR A 99 8.43 -0.85 5.84
C THR A 99 9.57 -0.06 6.50
N ILE A 100 9.36 0.47 7.71
CA ILE A 100 10.40 1.17 8.48
C ILE A 100 11.56 0.24 8.80
N GLU A 101 11.30 -0.97 9.32
CA GLU A 101 12.31 -2.00 9.61
C GLU A 101 13.20 -2.33 8.38
N THR A 102 12.61 -2.23 7.19
CA THR A 102 13.35 -2.46 5.94
C THR A 102 14.21 -1.26 5.56
N ILE A 103 13.69 -0.05 5.71
CA ILE A 103 14.39 1.21 5.43
C ILE A 103 15.53 1.43 6.44
N GLU A 104 15.30 1.10 7.70
CA GLU A 104 16.24 1.28 8.81
C GLU A 104 17.59 0.58 8.59
N LYS A 105 17.62 -0.47 7.78
CA LYS A 105 18.86 -1.16 7.39
C LYS A 105 19.80 -0.32 6.50
N SER A 106 19.35 0.84 6.04
CA SER A 106 20.12 1.71 5.17
C SER A 106 20.93 2.74 5.97
N ILE A 107 22.11 3.09 5.44
CA ILE A 107 23.03 4.04 6.10
C ILE A 107 22.38 5.40 6.36
N ILE A 108 21.54 5.89 5.45
CA ILE A 108 20.85 7.19 5.58
C ILE A 108 19.96 7.26 6.83
N CYS A 109 19.48 6.12 7.32
CA CYS A 109 18.61 6.05 8.50
C CYS A 109 19.35 6.10 9.83
N HIS A 110 20.69 6.00 9.82
CA HIS A 110 21.53 6.15 11.01
C HIS A 110 22.13 7.54 11.15
N MET A 111 21.80 8.44 10.23
CA MET A 111 22.26 9.83 10.26
C MET A 111 21.18 10.71 10.90
N PRO A 112 21.58 11.74 11.69
CA PRO A 112 20.65 12.82 12.04
C PRO A 112 20.03 13.42 10.78
N ILE A 113 18.72 13.66 10.79
CA ILE A 113 18.01 14.16 9.61
C ILE A 113 18.54 15.53 9.16
N THR A 114 19.12 16.30 10.06
CA THR A 114 19.78 17.58 9.80
C THR A 114 21.05 17.45 8.96
N ASP A 115 21.74 16.32 9.02
CA ASP A 115 23.01 16.07 8.33
C ASP A 115 22.82 15.44 6.95
N ILE A 116 21.59 15.03 6.65
CA ILE A 116 21.24 14.44 5.37
C ILE A 116 21.24 15.53 4.29
N GLN A 117 21.95 15.25 3.19
CA GLN A 117 22.01 16.09 2.00
C GLN A 117 21.33 15.39 0.82
N VAL A 118 20.97 16.14 -0.22
CA VAL A 118 20.30 15.62 -1.42
C VAL A 118 21.03 14.43 -2.01
N TYR A 119 22.36 14.44 -2.10
CA TYR A 119 23.14 13.34 -2.66
C TYR A 119 23.05 12.02 -1.85
N HIS A 120 22.84 12.11 -0.51
CA HIS A 120 22.57 10.92 0.32
C HIS A 120 21.25 10.28 -0.06
N ILE A 121 20.22 11.12 -0.28
CA ILE A 121 18.90 10.66 -0.71
C ILE A 121 18.98 10.03 -2.10
N GLU A 122 19.61 10.67 -3.07
CA GLU A 122 19.78 10.16 -4.43
C GLU A 122 20.48 8.81 -4.43
N ARG A 123 21.58 8.68 -3.68
CA ARG A 123 22.31 7.41 -3.55
C ARG A 123 21.45 6.31 -2.92
N TYR A 124 20.66 6.65 -1.89
CA TYR A 124 19.72 5.70 -1.30
C TYR A 124 18.66 5.27 -2.30
N LEU A 125 18.02 6.21 -2.99
CA LEU A 125 16.98 5.93 -3.97
C LEU A 125 17.51 5.05 -5.12
N GLN A 126 18.70 5.31 -5.62
CA GLN A 126 19.35 4.45 -6.62
C GLN A 126 19.53 3.01 -6.16
N SER A 127 19.78 2.78 -4.88
CA SER A 127 19.91 1.43 -4.33
C SER A 127 18.58 0.64 -4.31
N LEU A 128 17.46 1.32 -4.54
CA LEU A 128 16.12 0.73 -4.48
C LEU A 128 15.67 0.11 -5.81
N THR A 129 16.34 0.35 -6.94
CA THR A 129 15.91 -0.12 -8.28
C THR A 129 15.71 -1.63 -8.36
N ARG A 130 16.36 -2.38 -7.48
CA ARG A 130 16.19 -3.85 -7.31
C ARG A 130 14.82 -4.27 -6.78
N TYR A 131 14.01 -3.35 -6.23
CA TYR A 131 12.66 -3.63 -5.74
C TYR A 131 11.62 -3.35 -6.84
N SER A 132 10.37 -3.78 -6.65
CA SER A 132 9.27 -3.44 -7.56
C SER A 132 8.90 -1.96 -7.44
N ASN A 133 8.34 -1.36 -8.50
CA ASN A 133 7.89 0.04 -8.53
C ASN A 133 6.98 0.38 -7.33
N ASN A 134 6.05 -0.50 -6.97
CA ASN A 134 5.17 -0.31 -5.82
C ASN A 134 5.95 -0.27 -4.48
N THR A 135 6.99 -1.09 -4.31
CA THR A 135 7.84 -1.08 -3.11
C THR A 135 8.70 0.17 -3.07
N ILE A 136 9.29 0.58 -4.20
CA ILE A 136 10.07 1.81 -4.33
C ILE A 136 9.22 3.01 -3.96
N SER A 137 8.00 3.13 -4.50
CA SER A 137 7.07 4.22 -4.19
C SER A 137 6.73 4.28 -2.70
N LYS A 138 6.60 3.13 -2.03
CA LYS A 138 6.38 3.10 -0.56
C LYS A 138 7.57 3.64 0.21
N PHE A 139 8.78 3.20 -0.12
CA PHE A 139 10.00 3.67 0.54
C PHE A 139 10.20 5.17 0.30
N TYR A 140 10.02 5.62 -0.95
CA TYR A 140 10.05 7.04 -1.30
C TYR A 140 9.07 7.87 -0.47
N SER A 141 7.82 7.41 -0.38
CA SER A 141 6.77 8.10 0.40
C SER A 141 7.07 8.13 1.88
N MET A 142 7.68 7.08 2.45
CA MET A 142 8.09 7.05 3.85
C MET A 142 9.21 8.05 4.15
N ILE A 143 10.25 8.10 3.31
CA ILE A 143 11.32 9.10 3.48
C ILE A 143 10.75 10.51 3.35
N LYS A 144 9.88 10.75 2.36
CA LYS A 144 9.19 12.03 2.19
C LYS A 144 8.37 12.42 3.42
N LEU A 145 7.68 11.45 4.04
CA LEU A 145 6.93 11.66 5.29
C LEU A 145 7.85 12.02 6.46
N ALA A 146 9.00 11.36 6.61
CA ALA A 146 9.96 11.69 7.67
C ALA A 146 10.44 13.14 7.58
N PHE A 147 10.81 13.60 6.38
CA PHE A 147 11.19 15.00 6.16
C PHE A 147 10.02 15.97 6.38
N ALA A 148 8.79 15.60 6.03
CA ALA A 148 7.61 16.42 6.32
C ALA A 148 7.41 16.57 7.83
N VAL A 149 7.50 15.48 8.60
CA VAL A 149 7.44 15.52 10.06
C VAL A 149 8.57 16.38 10.66
N ALA A 150 9.78 16.29 10.10
CA ALA A 150 10.91 17.09 10.54
C ALA A 150 10.70 18.60 10.29
N VAL A 151 10.07 18.96 9.16
CA VAL A 151 9.67 20.35 8.87
C VAL A 151 8.60 20.83 9.84
N ASP A 152 7.54 20.03 10.04
CA ASP A 152 6.43 20.37 10.96
C ASP A 152 6.91 20.59 12.40
N ARG A 153 7.98 19.90 12.81
CA ARG A 153 8.61 20.04 14.13
C ARG A 153 9.70 21.11 14.19
N GLY A 154 9.99 21.79 13.09
CA GLY A 154 11.06 22.80 13.03
C GLY A 154 12.49 22.23 13.10
N ILE A 155 12.67 20.91 12.91
CA ILE A 155 13.99 20.26 12.92
C ILE A 155 14.80 20.65 11.67
N VAL A 156 14.13 20.69 10.53
CA VAL A 156 14.68 21.15 9.24
C VAL A 156 13.78 22.21 8.63
N ARG A 157 14.34 23.09 7.80
CA ARG A 157 13.58 24.20 7.18
C ARG A 157 12.76 23.76 5.97
N THR A 158 13.25 22.78 5.23
CA THR A 158 12.65 22.34 3.96
C THR A 158 12.67 20.83 3.85
N ASN A 159 11.69 20.30 3.14
CA ASN A 159 11.66 18.87 2.81
C ASN A 159 12.56 18.61 1.60
N LEU A 160 13.72 17.97 1.83
CA LEU A 160 14.68 17.67 0.78
C LEU A 160 14.13 16.74 -0.31
N MET A 161 13.09 15.94 0.00
CA MET A 161 12.41 15.09 -0.99
C MET A 161 11.58 15.88 -2.03
N GLU A 162 11.38 17.19 -1.81
CA GLU A 162 10.71 18.09 -2.75
C GLU A 162 11.70 18.79 -3.69
N ASN A 163 13.00 18.52 -3.52
CA ASN A 163 14.00 19.01 -4.47
C ASN A 163 13.74 18.43 -5.87
N ARG A 164 13.81 19.28 -6.89
CA ARG A 164 13.56 18.89 -8.31
C ARG A 164 14.40 17.73 -8.82
N ASN A 165 15.56 17.50 -8.22
CA ASN A 165 16.49 16.43 -8.60
C ASN A 165 16.13 15.10 -7.91
N VAL A 166 15.38 15.13 -6.80
CA VAL A 166 14.98 13.93 -6.06
C VAL A 166 13.70 13.35 -6.68
N LYS A 167 13.87 12.34 -7.52
CA LYS A 167 12.76 11.65 -8.19
C LYS A 167 12.65 10.21 -7.69
N CYS A 168 11.42 9.70 -7.64
CA CYS A 168 11.19 8.28 -7.39
C CYS A 168 11.82 7.46 -8.53
N PRO A 169 12.77 6.55 -8.25
CA PRO A 169 13.40 5.77 -9.29
C PRO A 169 12.43 4.72 -9.85
N ILE A 170 12.74 4.26 -11.06
CA ILE A 170 12.03 3.17 -11.72
C ILE A 170 12.74 1.86 -11.41
N SER A 171 11.98 0.79 -11.26
CA SER A 171 12.50 -0.55 -11.01
C SER A 171 13.28 -1.10 -12.20
N ASP A 172 14.41 -1.78 -11.93
CA ASP A 172 15.10 -2.60 -12.94
C ASP A 172 14.37 -3.92 -13.23
N ARG A 173 13.34 -4.25 -12.43
CA ARG A 173 12.53 -5.46 -12.62
C ARG A 173 11.40 -5.19 -13.60
N PRO A 174 11.13 -6.13 -14.52
CA PRO A 174 9.96 -6.01 -15.37
C PRO A 174 8.68 -6.00 -14.50
N ASP A 175 7.76 -5.12 -14.83
CA ASP A 175 6.47 -5.08 -14.17
C ASP A 175 5.73 -6.40 -14.41
N LYS A 176 5.36 -7.07 -13.33
CA LYS A 176 4.48 -8.24 -13.41
C LYS A 176 3.08 -7.75 -13.74
N LYS A 177 2.68 -7.87 -15.01
CA LYS A 177 1.27 -7.65 -15.37
C LYS A 177 0.41 -8.65 -14.60
N VAL A 178 -0.42 -8.14 -13.69
CA VAL A 178 -1.48 -8.94 -13.08
C VAL A 178 -2.59 -9.04 -14.12
N ARG A 179 -2.90 -10.27 -14.54
CA ARG A 179 -3.97 -10.54 -15.52
C ARG A 179 -4.88 -11.66 -15.04
N GLY A 180 -6.06 -11.74 -15.62
CA GLY A 180 -6.92 -12.90 -15.52
C GLY A 180 -6.37 -14.08 -16.36
N LEU A 181 -6.96 -15.24 -16.18
CA LEU A 181 -6.73 -16.43 -17.00
C LEU A 181 -7.29 -16.19 -18.41
N THR A 182 -6.62 -16.70 -19.43
CA THR A 182 -7.22 -16.82 -20.76
C THR A 182 -8.37 -17.82 -20.72
N GLU A 183 -9.18 -17.92 -21.78
CA GLU A 183 -10.26 -18.93 -21.85
C GLU A 183 -9.71 -20.34 -21.74
N GLU A 184 -8.62 -20.65 -22.45
CA GLU A 184 -7.97 -21.95 -22.40
C GLU A 184 -7.40 -22.25 -21.00
N GLU A 185 -6.71 -21.28 -20.36
CA GLU A 185 -6.19 -21.42 -19.00
C GLU A 185 -7.32 -21.60 -17.98
N GLN A 186 -8.45 -20.88 -18.16
CA GLN A 186 -9.63 -21.01 -17.32
C GLN A 186 -10.25 -22.42 -17.43
N MET A 187 -10.36 -22.96 -18.62
CA MET A 187 -10.87 -24.33 -18.82
C MET A 187 -9.94 -25.39 -18.24
N LYS A 188 -8.62 -25.26 -18.44
CA LYS A 188 -7.62 -26.12 -17.79
C LYS A 188 -7.71 -26.07 -16.26
N PHE A 189 -7.88 -24.85 -15.69
CA PHE A 189 -8.04 -24.65 -14.26
C PHE A 189 -9.30 -25.33 -13.70
N ILE A 190 -10.46 -25.15 -14.36
CA ILE A 190 -11.73 -25.74 -13.94
C ILE A 190 -11.65 -27.28 -14.00
N ASN A 191 -11.10 -27.84 -15.05
CA ASN A 191 -10.93 -29.29 -15.22
C ASN A 191 -10.03 -29.88 -14.12
N ALA A 192 -8.84 -29.27 -13.91
CA ALA A 192 -7.92 -29.73 -12.89
C ALA A 192 -8.51 -29.59 -11.46
N LEU A 193 -9.32 -28.55 -11.22
CA LEU A 193 -10.02 -28.39 -9.96
C LEU A 193 -11.13 -29.41 -9.76
N GLY A 194 -11.83 -29.82 -10.83
CA GLY A 194 -12.83 -30.87 -10.80
C GLY A 194 -12.24 -32.26 -10.56
N GLU A 195 -11.06 -32.54 -11.10
CA GLU A 195 -10.34 -33.81 -10.93
C GLU A 195 -9.62 -33.93 -9.61
N TYR A 196 -9.43 -32.81 -8.89
CA TYR A 196 -8.67 -32.77 -7.63
C TYR A 196 -9.38 -33.59 -6.56
N LYS A 197 -8.70 -34.63 -6.09
CA LYS A 197 -9.13 -35.44 -4.94
C LYS A 197 -8.22 -35.11 -3.73
N PRO A 198 -8.77 -34.62 -2.63
CA PRO A 198 -7.99 -34.39 -1.42
C PRO A 198 -7.41 -35.72 -0.91
N GLN A 199 -6.13 -35.72 -0.54
CA GLN A 199 -5.46 -36.91 -0.03
C GLN A 199 -5.91 -37.29 1.41
N ASN A 200 -6.54 -36.35 2.11
CA ASN A 200 -7.10 -36.53 3.46
C ASN A 200 -8.37 -35.68 3.55
N ASN A 201 -9.21 -35.85 4.57
CA ASN A 201 -10.42 -35.03 4.83
C ASN A 201 -10.16 -33.53 5.05
N HIS A 202 -9.25 -32.94 4.29
CA HIS A 202 -8.97 -31.51 4.34
C HIS A 202 -9.90 -30.74 3.44
N ASN A 203 -10.25 -29.52 3.86
CA ASN A 203 -10.99 -28.56 3.02
C ASN A 203 -10.34 -28.46 1.64
N THR A 204 -11.12 -28.75 0.60
CA THR A 204 -10.62 -28.70 -0.78
C THR A 204 -10.47 -27.30 -1.30
N TYR A 205 -11.06 -26.31 -0.63
CA TYR A 205 -11.20 -24.91 -1.07
C TYR A 205 -11.73 -24.77 -2.51
N ARG A 206 -12.29 -25.84 -3.07
CA ARG A 206 -12.81 -25.89 -4.45
C ARG A 206 -13.92 -24.86 -4.64
N LEU A 207 -14.88 -24.84 -3.72
CA LEU A 207 -16.03 -23.94 -3.80
C LEU A 207 -15.61 -22.47 -3.70
N GLN A 208 -14.69 -22.12 -2.80
CA GLN A 208 -14.18 -20.76 -2.67
C GLN A 208 -13.52 -20.28 -3.98
N LEU A 209 -12.71 -21.13 -4.62
CA LEU A 209 -12.03 -20.80 -5.88
C LEU A 209 -13.02 -20.63 -7.04
N LEU A 210 -14.05 -21.49 -7.15
CA LEU A 210 -15.09 -21.36 -8.15
C LEU A 210 -15.99 -20.15 -7.90
N ILE A 211 -16.35 -19.90 -6.64
CA ILE A 211 -17.14 -18.72 -6.27
C ILE A 211 -16.37 -17.44 -6.61
N GLU A 212 -15.05 -17.37 -6.34
CA GLU A 212 -14.23 -16.22 -6.75
C GLU A 212 -14.24 -16.02 -8.27
N LEU A 213 -14.11 -17.14 -9.02
CA LEU A 213 -14.09 -17.14 -10.50
C LEU A 213 -15.42 -16.65 -11.10
N TYR A 214 -16.56 -16.97 -10.48
CA TYR A 214 -17.89 -16.66 -11.03
C TYR A 214 -18.62 -15.49 -10.36
N SER A 215 -18.04 -14.90 -9.32
CA SER A 215 -18.63 -13.73 -8.63
C SER A 215 -17.72 -12.50 -8.61
N GLY A 216 -16.42 -12.71 -8.79
CA GLY A 216 -15.42 -11.66 -8.63
C GLY A 216 -15.29 -11.11 -7.20
N MET A 217 -15.90 -11.73 -6.19
CA MET A 217 -15.70 -11.36 -4.78
C MET A 217 -14.25 -11.58 -4.37
N ARG A 218 -13.77 -10.82 -3.37
CA ARG A 218 -12.44 -11.07 -2.80
C ARG A 218 -12.46 -12.33 -1.95
N MET A 219 -11.37 -13.09 -1.93
CA MET A 219 -11.29 -14.34 -1.17
C MET A 219 -11.60 -14.13 0.33
N GLY A 220 -11.19 -13.02 0.93
CA GLY A 220 -11.55 -12.71 2.33
C GLY A 220 -13.04 -12.45 2.54
N GLU A 221 -13.74 -11.94 1.54
CA GLU A 221 -15.20 -11.74 1.56
C GLU A 221 -15.91 -13.08 1.43
N ILE A 222 -15.45 -13.95 0.52
CA ILE A 222 -16.00 -15.33 0.33
C ILE A 222 -15.85 -16.14 1.62
N ASN A 223 -14.67 -16.13 2.24
CA ASN A 223 -14.43 -16.84 3.49
C ASN A 223 -15.24 -16.29 4.68
N ALA A 224 -15.79 -15.07 4.57
CA ALA A 224 -16.64 -14.44 5.57
C ALA A 224 -18.15 -14.59 5.32
N LEU A 225 -18.54 -15.32 4.27
CA LEU A 225 -19.95 -15.51 3.94
C LEU A 225 -20.69 -16.28 5.02
N ARG A 226 -21.91 -15.83 5.30
CA ARG A 226 -22.90 -16.47 6.16
C ARG A 226 -24.17 -16.80 5.35
N PRO A 227 -25.00 -17.75 5.77
CA PRO A 227 -26.24 -18.07 5.07
C PRO A 227 -27.15 -16.87 4.79
N GLU A 228 -27.27 -15.96 5.77
CA GLU A 228 -28.07 -14.74 5.64
C GLU A 228 -27.57 -13.76 4.58
N CYS A 229 -26.32 -13.87 4.14
CA CYS A 229 -25.77 -13.04 3.05
C CYS A 229 -26.32 -13.44 1.68
N ILE A 230 -26.86 -14.66 1.54
CA ILE A 230 -27.30 -15.22 0.25
C ILE A 230 -28.82 -15.05 0.12
N ASN A 231 -29.25 -14.27 -0.84
CA ASN A 231 -30.67 -14.08 -1.14
C ASN A 231 -31.01 -14.64 -2.51
N PHE A 232 -31.37 -15.93 -2.56
CA PHE A 232 -31.73 -16.60 -3.82
C PHE A 232 -33.01 -16.02 -4.45
N SER A 233 -33.97 -15.56 -3.66
CA SER A 233 -35.22 -15.00 -4.17
C SER A 233 -35.05 -13.66 -4.85
N LYS A 234 -34.11 -12.83 -4.37
CA LYS A 234 -33.74 -11.56 -4.98
C LYS A 234 -32.55 -11.66 -5.94
N GLY A 235 -31.88 -12.81 -5.97
CA GLY A 235 -30.79 -13.09 -6.90
C GLY A 235 -29.46 -12.38 -6.60
N PHE A 236 -29.12 -12.16 -5.32
CA PHE A 236 -27.84 -11.54 -4.97
C PHE A 236 -27.19 -12.13 -3.70
N VAL A 237 -25.88 -11.94 -3.59
CA VAL A 237 -25.09 -12.16 -2.39
C VAL A 237 -24.73 -10.78 -1.81
N HIS A 238 -25.11 -10.51 -0.56
CA HIS A 238 -24.76 -9.28 0.15
C HIS A 238 -23.35 -9.42 0.75
N VAL A 239 -22.45 -8.49 0.42
CA VAL A 239 -21.08 -8.46 0.91
C VAL A 239 -20.90 -7.30 1.85
N ASP A 240 -20.76 -7.59 3.16
CA ASP A 240 -20.67 -6.58 4.22
C ASP A 240 -19.48 -6.83 5.18
N ARG A 241 -18.77 -7.94 5.03
CA ARG A 241 -17.71 -8.39 5.96
C ARG A 241 -16.54 -9.07 5.24
N THR A 242 -15.44 -9.31 5.96
CA THR A 242 -14.25 -9.97 5.40
C THR A 242 -13.43 -10.64 6.49
N ILE A 243 -12.73 -11.72 6.16
CA ILE A 243 -11.67 -12.26 7.03
C ILE A 243 -10.43 -11.36 6.92
N SER A 244 -9.98 -10.88 8.06
CA SER A 244 -8.83 -9.98 8.21
C SER A 244 -7.73 -10.66 9.02
N HIS A 245 -6.49 -10.19 8.88
CA HIS A 245 -5.35 -10.68 9.67
C HIS A 245 -5.04 -9.67 10.79
N GLY A 246 -5.09 -10.13 12.05
CA GLY A 246 -4.59 -9.40 13.21
C GLY A 246 -3.17 -9.83 13.57
N LYS A 247 -2.59 -9.23 14.62
CA LYS A 247 -1.25 -9.60 15.12
C LYS A 247 -1.16 -11.04 15.56
N ALA A 248 -2.17 -11.52 16.28
CA ALA A 248 -2.18 -12.85 16.88
C ALA A 248 -2.80 -13.90 15.97
N SER A 249 -3.91 -13.60 15.31
CA SER A 249 -4.70 -14.56 14.53
C SER A 249 -5.56 -13.84 13.48
N PRO A 250 -5.98 -14.57 12.44
CA PRO A 250 -7.04 -14.09 11.55
C PRO A 250 -8.36 -14.00 12.32
N PHE A 251 -9.20 -13.02 11.94
CA PHE A 251 -10.49 -12.79 12.57
C PHE A 251 -11.53 -12.32 11.56
N LEU A 252 -12.80 -12.53 11.90
CA LEU A 252 -13.91 -11.96 11.15
C LEU A 252 -14.01 -10.47 11.46
N LYS A 253 -13.92 -9.65 10.42
CA LYS A 253 -14.08 -8.20 10.50
C LYS A 253 -15.47 -7.84 9.99
N GLU A 254 -16.31 -7.33 10.87
CA GLU A 254 -17.59 -6.73 10.50
C GLU A 254 -17.36 -5.39 9.77
N GLY A 255 -18.15 -5.15 8.73
CA GLY A 255 -17.99 -4.00 7.85
C GLY A 255 -16.84 -4.12 6.86
N THR A 256 -16.95 -3.41 5.75
CA THR A 256 -15.93 -3.32 4.72
C THR A 256 -15.04 -2.09 4.96
N LYS A 257 -13.86 -2.06 4.35
CA LYS A 257 -12.91 -0.94 4.50
C LYS A 257 -13.47 0.41 4.00
N THR A 258 -14.43 0.36 3.07
CA THR A 258 -15.05 1.54 2.43
C THR A 258 -16.53 1.25 2.19
N LYS A 259 -17.37 2.30 2.12
CA LYS A 259 -18.79 2.15 1.74
C LYS A 259 -18.99 1.41 0.41
N ALA A 260 -18.09 1.58 -0.55
CA ALA A 260 -18.13 0.85 -1.83
C ALA A 260 -17.84 -0.66 -1.69
N GLY A 261 -17.29 -1.08 -0.55
CA GLY A 261 -17.07 -2.50 -0.25
C GLY A 261 -18.36 -3.23 0.12
N GLU A 262 -19.33 -2.55 0.75
CA GLU A 262 -20.66 -3.06 1.03
C GLU A 262 -21.50 -2.99 -0.26
N ARG A 263 -21.89 -4.16 -0.75
CA ARG A 263 -22.51 -4.29 -2.07
C ARG A 263 -23.26 -5.59 -2.25
N ASP A 264 -24.13 -5.60 -3.23
CA ASP A 264 -24.81 -6.79 -3.71
C ASP A 264 -24.13 -7.32 -4.99
N VAL A 265 -23.77 -8.59 -4.98
CA VAL A 265 -23.17 -9.30 -6.12
C VAL A 265 -24.25 -10.22 -6.72
N PRO A 266 -24.56 -10.11 -8.02
CA PRO A 266 -25.63 -10.91 -8.63
C PRO A 266 -25.29 -12.39 -8.64
N ILE A 267 -26.30 -13.22 -8.41
CA ILE A 267 -26.19 -14.69 -8.49
C ILE A 267 -26.55 -15.13 -9.91
N SER A 268 -25.50 -15.47 -10.68
CA SER A 268 -25.68 -16.07 -12.00
C SER A 268 -26.13 -17.53 -11.92
N ALA A 269 -26.63 -18.07 -13.04
CA ALA A 269 -27.04 -19.49 -13.14
C ALA A 269 -25.88 -20.48 -12.84
N VAL A 270 -24.63 -20.06 -13.09
CA VAL A 270 -23.42 -20.86 -12.78
C VAL A 270 -23.02 -20.75 -11.31
N LEU A 271 -23.22 -19.58 -10.69
CA LEU A 271 -22.87 -19.35 -9.29
C LEU A 271 -23.86 -19.98 -8.31
N LYS A 272 -25.16 -20.04 -8.67
CA LYS A 272 -26.22 -20.54 -7.80
C LYS A 272 -25.96 -21.95 -7.26
N PRO A 273 -25.70 -22.99 -8.07
CA PRO A 273 -25.46 -24.36 -7.58
C PRO A 273 -24.22 -24.45 -6.68
N LEU A 274 -23.20 -23.62 -6.89
CA LEU A 274 -22.01 -23.59 -6.03
C LEU A 274 -22.32 -23.05 -4.63
N LEU A 275 -23.19 -22.05 -4.54
CA LEU A 275 -23.66 -21.51 -3.26
C LEU A 275 -24.58 -22.50 -2.54
N GLU A 276 -25.46 -23.21 -3.27
CA GLU A 276 -26.30 -24.25 -2.71
C GLU A 276 -25.44 -25.41 -2.16
N GLU A 277 -24.46 -25.90 -2.94
CA GLU A 277 -23.50 -26.92 -2.50
C GLU A 277 -22.72 -26.45 -1.24
N ALA A 278 -22.31 -25.17 -1.20
CA ALA A 278 -21.58 -24.62 -0.04
C ALA A 278 -22.43 -24.59 1.23
N LEU A 279 -23.72 -24.27 1.11
CA LEU A 279 -24.67 -24.30 2.22
C LEU A 279 -24.94 -25.72 2.70
N GLU A 280 -25.08 -26.70 1.76
CA GLU A 280 -25.25 -28.13 2.12
C GLU A 280 -24.04 -28.72 2.85
N GLN A 281 -22.82 -28.27 2.52
CA GLN A 281 -21.57 -28.70 3.16
C GLN A 281 -21.27 -27.95 4.47
N MET A 282 -22.02 -26.92 4.79
CA MET A 282 -21.84 -26.13 6.02
C MET A 282 -22.19 -26.97 7.25
N GLY A 283 -21.29 -26.99 8.24
CA GLY A 283 -21.54 -27.51 9.56
C GLY A 283 -21.73 -26.39 10.59
N ASP A 284 -22.14 -26.77 11.81
CA ASP A 284 -22.27 -25.83 12.91
C ASP A 284 -20.91 -25.24 13.31
N ASN A 285 -20.86 -23.92 13.44
CA ASN A 285 -19.65 -23.21 13.86
C ASN A 285 -20.01 -21.90 14.59
N PRO A 286 -19.12 -21.39 15.49
CA PRO A 286 -19.43 -20.24 16.35
C PRO A 286 -19.74 -18.95 15.59
N GLU A 287 -19.10 -18.73 14.43
CA GLU A 287 -19.27 -17.53 13.62
C GLU A 287 -20.38 -17.63 12.57
N ASN A 288 -21.09 -18.78 12.50
CA ASN A 288 -22.11 -19.08 11.47
C ASN A 288 -21.58 -18.86 10.04
N LEU A 289 -20.30 -19.23 9.78
CA LEU A 289 -19.67 -19.09 8.47
C LEU A 289 -19.95 -20.30 7.58
N ILE A 290 -20.23 -20.06 6.31
CA ILE A 290 -20.37 -21.12 5.30
C ILE A 290 -19.04 -21.86 5.13
N PHE A 291 -17.91 -21.15 5.20
CA PHE A 291 -16.57 -21.70 5.09
C PHE A 291 -15.83 -21.60 6.41
N TYR A 292 -15.70 -22.71 7.11
CA TYR A 292 -15.05 -22.79 8.41
C TYR A 292 -13.99 -23.90 8.43
N ASP A 293 -12.86 -23.66 9.10
CA ASP A 293 -11.80 -24.68 9.26
C ASP A 293 -12.08 -25.56 10.47
N TYR A 294 -12.85 -26.61 10.30
CA TYR A 294 -13.22 -27.55 11.35
C TYR A 294 -12.01 -28.30 11.94
N ASN A 295 -10.91 -28.40 11.19
CA ASN A 295 -9.69 -29.07 11.71
C ASN A 295 -8.93 -28.20 12.69
N LYS A 296 -8.91 -26.86 12.49
CA LYS A 296 -8.21 -25.90 13.34
C LYS A 296 -9.14 -25.17 14.30
N GLY A 297 -10.44 -25.26 14.10
CA GLY A 297 -11.42 -24.56 14.91
C GLY A 297 -11.37 -23.04 14.71
N GLY A 298 -11.46 -22.56 13.44
CA GLY A 298 -11.38 -21.14 13.17
C GLY A 298 -11.68 -20.73 11.74
N VAL A 299 -11.47 -19.45 11.44
CA VAL A 299 -11.72 -18.89 10.12
C VAL A 299 -10.69 -19.36 9.07
N ILE A 300 -11.15 -19.59 7.84
CA ILE A 300 -10.27 -19.92 6.72
C ILE A 300 -9.59 -18.63 6.24
N THR A 301 -8.27 -18.68 6.12
CA THR A 301 -7.48 -17.55 5.63
C THR A 301 -7.34 -17.58 4.11
N THR A 302 -7.18 -16.42 3.51
CA THR A 302 -6.86 -16.30 2.09
C THR A 302 -5.59 -17.08 1.69
N ASN A 303 -4.58 -17.15 2.58
CA ASN A 303 -3.33 -17.87 2.30
C ASN A 303 -3.55 -19.39 2.18
N GLN A 304 -4.47 -19.98 2.95
CA GLN A 304 -4.81 -21.41 2.84
C GLN A 304 -5.39 -21.68 1.45
N VAL A 305 -6.36 -20.90 1.01
CA VAL A 305 -6.99 -21.03 -0.32
C VAL A 305 -5.97 -20.78 -1.44
N CYS A 306 -5.11 -19.77 -1.30
CA CYS A 306 -4.06 -19.47 -2.28
C CYS A 306 -3.03 -20.60 -2.43
N SER A 307 -2.74 -21.33 -1.36
CA SER A 307 -1.84 -22.48 -1.43
C SER A 307 -2.43 -23.58 -2.32
N MET A 308 -3.74 -23.81 -2.19
CA MET A 308 -4.47 -24.73 -3.08
C MET A 308 -4.52 -24.21 -4.50
N TYR A 309 -4.83 -22.92 -4.70
CA TYR A 309 -4.84 -22.31 -6.03
C TYR A 309 -3.50 -22.50 -6.76
N LYS A 310 -2.37 -22.26 -6.07
CA LYS A 310 -1.03 -22.51 -6.64
C LYS A 310 -0.82 -23.97 -7.06
N LYS A 311 -1.29 -24.90 -6.24
CA LYS A 311 -1.21 -26.33 -6.55
C LYS A 311 -2.02 -26.66 -7.80
N ILE A 312 -3.27 -26.23 -7.88
CA ILE A 312 -4.12 -26.45 -9.06
C ILE A 312 -3.52 -25.83 -10.32
N CYS A 313 -2.98 -24.60 -10.25
CA CYS A 313 -2.29 -24.00 -11.40
C CYS A 313 -1.11 -24.87 -11.87
N LYS A 314 -0.32 -25.41 -10.93
CA LYS A 314 0.80 -26.31 -11.26
C LYS A 314 0.32 -27.60 -11.91
N ASP A 315 -0.71 -28.24 -11.36
CA ASP A 315 -1.27 -29.50 -11.85
C ASP A 315 -1.92 -29.30 -13.23
N ALA A 316 -2.56 -28.15 -13.47
CA ALA A 316 -3.12 -27.75 -14.76
C ALA A 316 -2.07 -27.28 -15.80
N GLY A 317 -0.80 -27.13 -15.42
CA GLY A 317 0.25 -26.61 -16.30
C GLY A 317 0.05 -25.14 -16.70
N ILE A 318 -0.58 -24.33 -15.85
CA ILE A 318 -0.83 -22.90 -16.07
C ILE A 318 -0.01 -22.05 -15.12
N PRO A 319 0.42 -20.83 -15.53
CA PRO A 319 1.15 -19.93 -14.64
C PRO A 319 0.29 -19.44 -13.47
N TYR A 320 0.90 -19.24 -12.31
CA TYR A 320 0.24 -18.58 -11.17
C TYR A 320 0.37 -17.07 -11.28
N TYR A 321 -0.73 -16.37 -11.53
CA TYR A 321 -0.77 -14.91 -11.71
C TYR A 321 -1.05 -14.11 -10.45
N GLY A 322 -1.13 -14.76 -9.29
CA GLY A 322 -1.40 -14.11 -8.01
C GLY A 322 -2.81 -14.35 -7.48
N GLN A 323 -3.04 -13.90 -6.27
CA GLN A 323 -4.24 -14.17 -5.48
C GLN A 323 -5.54 -13.66 -6.14
N HIS A 324 -5.48 -12.53 -6.85
CA HIS A 324 -6.65 -11.92 -7.46
C HIS A 324 -6.87 -12.32 -8.93
N ALA A 325 -6.11 -13.29 -9.45
CA ALA A 325 -6.22 -13.66 -10.87
C ALA A 325 -7.60 -14.20 -11.24
N LEU A 326 -8.27 -14.96 -10.36
CA LEU A 326 -9.62 -15.45 -10.61
C LEU A 326 -10.64 -14.31 -10.66
N ARG A 327 -10.54 -13.35 -9.74
CA ARG A 327 -11.35 -12.12 -9.78
C ARG A 327 -11.06 -11.28 -11.02
N HIS A 328 -9.81 -11.21 -11.48
CA HIS A 328 -9.46 -10.55 -12.75
C HIS A 328 -10.06 -11.31 -13.93
N THR A 329 -10.07 -12.63 -13.88
CA THR A 329 -10.72 -13.46 -14.90
C THR A 329 -12.22 -13.15 -14.98
N PHE A 330 -12.93 -13.13 -13.84
CA PHE A 330 -14.34 -12.73 -13.80
C PHE A 330 -14.57 -11.38 -14.47
N ALA A 331 -13.80 -10.38 -14.07
CA ALA A 331 -13.95 -9.02 -14.60
C ALA A 331 -13.66 -8.96 -16.11
N THR A 332 -12.62 -9.68 -16.59
CA THR A 332 -12.32 -9.79 -18.02
C THR A 332 -13.48 -10.40 -18.78
N ARG A 333 -14.06 -11.53 -18.29
CA ARG A 333 -15.23 -12.19 -18.93
C ARG A 333 -16.46 -11.28 -18.92
N CYS A 334 -16.70 -10.52 -17.84
CA CYS A 334 -17.79 -9.54 -17.81
C CYS A 334 -17.64 -8.48 -18.89
N ILE A 335 -16.42 -7.94 -19.07
CA ILE A 335 -16.15 -6.93 -20.09
C ILE A 335 -16.33 -7.52 -21.49
N GLU A 336 -15.76 -8.69 -21.76
CA GLU A 336 -15.90 -9.42 -23.04
C GLU A 336 -17.37 -9.73 -23.34
N ALA A 337 -18.19 -9.99 -22.32
CA ALA A 337 -19.65 -10.14 -22.45
C ALA A 337 -20.40 -8.80 -22.62
N GLY A 338 -19.72 -7.66 -22.66
CA GLY A 338 -20.33 -6.35 -22.88
C GLY A 338 -20.91 -5.69 -21.61
N ILE A 339 -20.59 -6.19 -20.42
CA ILE A 339 -21.04 -5.57 -19.16
C ILE A 339 -20.39 -4.19 -19.04
N GLN A 340 -21.21 -3.17 -18.78
CA GLN A 340 -20.73 -1.81 -18.65
C GLN A 340 -19.76 -1.64 -17.47
N PRO A 341 -18.67 -0.87 -17.60
CA PRO A 341 -17.68 -0.66 -16.54
C PRO A 341 -18.26 -0.12 -15.23
N VAL A 342 -19.31 0.68 -15.29
CA VAL A 342 -19.99 1.23 -14.11
C VAL A 342 -20.68 0.13 -13.30
N VAL A 343 -21.35 -0.81 -13.98
CA VAL A 343 -22.00 -1.97 -13.37
C VAL A 343 -20.95 -2.89 -12.75
N LEU A 344 -19.92 -3.23 -13.52
CA LEU A 344 -18.82 -4.08 -13.06
C LEU A 344 -18.08 -3.48 -11.86
N LYS A 345 -17.84 -2.16 -11.86
CA LYS A 345 -17.30 -1.44 -10.71
C LYS A 345 -18.11 -1.71 -9.44
N GLY A 346 -19.45 -1.67 -9.54
CA GLY A 346 -20.37 -1.96 -8.44
C GLY A 346 -20.17 -3.37 -7.90
N TRP A 347 -20.21 -4.38 -8.77
CA TRP A 347 -20.05 -5.78 -8.39
C TRP A 347 -18.68 -6.09 -7.78
N LEU A 348 -17.62 -5.45 -8.28
CA LEU A 348 -16.28 -5.60 -7.76
C LEU A 348 -16.04 -4.79 -6.46
N GLY A 349 -16.86 -3.77 -6.15
CA GLY A 349 -16.66 -2.89 -5.00
C GLY A 349 -15.39 -2.05 -5.11
N HIS A 350 -15.15 -1.48 -6.30
CA HIS A 350 -14.07 -0.51 -6.50
C HIS A 350 -14.55 0.89 -6.12
N THR A 351 -13.79 1.62 -5.31
CA THR A 351 -14.13 2.99 -4.88
C THR A 351 -14.12 3.96 -6.05
N ASN A 352 -13.20 3.76 -7.00
CA ASN A 352 -13.04 4.61 -8.17
C ASN A 352 -13.17 3.77 -9.45
N ILE A 353 -13.87 4.30 -10.47
CA ILE A 353 -14.01 3.65 -11.77
C ILE A 353 -12.68 3.53 -12.52
N HIS A 354 -11.75 4.45 -12.29
CA HIS A 354 -10.40 4.39 -12.88
C HIS A 354 -9.68 3.08 -12.54
N VAL A 355 -9.90 2.54 -11.34
CA VAL A 355 -9.34 1.23 -10.97
C VAL A 355 -9.81 0.14 -11.92
N THR A 356 -11.08 0.17 -12.34
CA THR A 356 -11.62 -0.81 -13.30
C THR A 356 -11.10 -0.53 -14.72
N LEU A 357 -11.14 0.71 -15.16
CA LEU A 357 -10.71 1.09 -16.51
C LEU A 357 -9.22 0.85 -16.72
N ASP A 358 -8.36 1.30 -15.80
CA ASP A 358 -6.90 1.16 -15.91
C ASP A 358 -6.46 -0.32 -15.85
N THR A 359 -7.13 -1.12 -14.98
CA THR A 359 -6.79 -2.54 -14.83
C THR A 359 -7.14 -3.35 -16.08
N TYR A 360 -8.19 -2.98 -16.79
CA TYR A 360 -8.72 -3.72 -17.94
C TYR A 360 -8.65 -2.95 -19.27
N ALA A 361 -7.83 -1.92 -19.36
CA ALA A 361 -7.67 -1.10 -20.56
C ALA A 361 -7.39 -1.95 -21.81
N ASP A 362 -6.44 -2.89 -21.73
CA ASP A 362 -6.09 -3.81 -22.83
C ASP A 362 -7.31 -4.64 -23.35
N VAL A 363 -8.30 -4.92 -22.48
CA VAL A 363 -9.52 -5.65 -22.85
C VAL A 363 -10.50 -4.73 -23.56
N PHE A 364 -10.67 -3.52 -23.04
CA PHE A 364 -11.52 -2.50 -23.67
C PHE A 364 -10.99 -2.09 -25.04
N ASP A 365 -9.67 -1.94 -25.21
CA ASP A 365 -9.07 -1.62 -26.50
C ASP A 365 -9.34 -2.70 -27.55
N ARG A 366 -9.27 -3.97 -27.18
CA ARG A 366 -9.64 -5.08 -28.09
C ARG A 366 -11.12 -5.08 -28.47
N MET A 367 -12.02 -4.70 -27.55
CA MET A 367 -13.45 -4.59 -27.83
C MET A 367 -13.79 -3.40 -28.72
N ASN A 368 -13.03 -2.29 -28.64
CA ASN A 368 -13.24 -1.11 -29.46
C ASN A 368 -13.11 -1.39 -30.97
N LEU A 369 -12.29 -2.39 -31.35
CA LEU A 369 -12.13 -2.78 -32.75
C LEU A 369 -13.45 -3.28 -33.40
N GLY A 370 -14.39 -3.82 -32.60
CA GLY A 370 -15.72 -4.23 -33.08
C GLY A 370 -16.86 -3.25 -32.76
N ALA A 371 -16.55 -2.13 -32.08
CA ALA A 371 -17.60 -1.21 -31.63
C ALA A 371 -18.24 -0.45 -32.78
N ILE A 372 -17.48 -0.11 -33.80
CA ILE A 372 -18.00 0.60 -34.97
C ILE A 372 -19.00 -0.25 -35.74
N SER A 373 -18.73 -1.53 -35.94
CA SER A 373 -19.65 -2.44 -36.64
C SER A 373 -20.99 -2.55 -35.88
N LYS A 374 -20.96 -2.62 -34.55
CA LYS A 374 -22.19 -2.62 -33.72
C LYS A 374 -22.98 -1.31 -33.86
N PHE A 375 -22.29 -0.19 -33.98
CA PHE A 375 -22.94 1.11 -34.22
C PHE A 375 -23.55 1.15 -35.61
N GLU A 376 -22.85 0.67 -36.63
CA GLU A 376 -23.35 0.57 -38.00
C GLU A 376 -24.60 -0.33 -38.08
N ASP A 377 -24.54 -1.54 -37.50
CA ASP A 377 -25.68 -2.45 -37.40
C ASP A 377 -26.89 -1.82 -36.69
N TYR A 378 -26.64 -1.06 -35.61
CA TYR A 378 -27.71 -0.35 -34.92
C TYR A 378 -28.31 0.76 -35.78
N MET A 379 -27.48 1.56 -36.44
CA MET A 379 -27.94 2.63 -37.32
C MET A 379 -28.74 2.09 -38.50
N ASP A 380 -28.32 0.95 -39.08
CA ASP A 380 -29.06 0.30 -40.17
C ASP A 380 -30.46 -0.11 -39.70
N LYS A 381 -30.62 -0.71 -38.51
CA LYS A 381 -31.92 -1.01 -37.93
C LYS A 381 -32.78 0.23 -37.71
N VAL A 382 -32.21 1.28 -37.14
CA VAL A 382 -32.93 2.56 -36.91
C VAL A 382 -33.39 3.16 -38.22
N LEU A 383 -32.56 3.13 -39.28
CA LEU A 383 -32.91 3.65 -40.63
C LEU A 383 -33.95 2.80 -41.36
N GLN A 384 -34.00 1.48 -41.05
CA GLN A 384 -34.98 0.55 -41.61
C GLN A 384 -36.30 0.54 -40.81
N GLY A 385 -36.37 1.25 -39.68
CA GLY A 385 -37.56 1.31 -38.85
C GLY A 385 -37.86 0.01 -38.09
N GLU A 386 -36.84 -0.84 -37.91
CA GLU A 386 -36.92 -2.05 -37.10
C GLU A 386 -36.59 -1.68 -35.62
N GLU A 387 -37.53 -2.00 -34.69
CA GLU A 387 -37.33 -1.87 -33.25
C GLU A 387 -36.37 -2.95 -32.68
#